data_0474307d4253072c5513a7d60bffe6c4
#
_entry.id   0474307d4253072c5513a7d60bffe6c4
#
_cell.length_a   1.000
_cell.length_b   1.000
_cell.length_c   1.000
_cell.angle_alpha   90.00
_cell.angle_beta   90.00
_cell.angle_gamma   90.00
#
_symmetry.space_group_name_H-M   'P 1'
#
loop_
_entity.id
_entity.type
_entity.pdbx_description
1 polymer ?
#
loop_
_entity_poly.entity_id
_entity_poly.type
_entity_poly.pdbx_seq_one_letter_code
_entity_poly.pdbx_strand_id
1 'polypeptide(L)'
;EFDEYCAERNIELVPSIATFGHLYKVLRTKTFHELSEVEEAEGTAFSFYERMCHHTLNIMDERAYEFVCRLIDEYSSLFRSNLFNINCDETFDLGKGRGKKLADQIGSHAMYIQWVNRVCEHVKSLGKRPMFWGDIIAAHPETIRELPEDIICMTWDYSLAPGDTNVRKLWENGAHQYLCPGVQGWNQTIHLLDIAYENIKKMASFA
;
A
#
# COMPACT_ATOMS: atom_id res chain seq x y z
N GLU A 1 -16.62 -10.95 15.46
CA GLU A 1 -17.32 -9.95 16.30
C GLU A 1 -17.36 -8.55 15.63
N PHE A 2 -16.18 -7.90 15.39
CA PHE A 2 -16.16 -6.52 14.87
C PHE A 2 -16.74 -6.42 13.46
N ASP A 3 -16.37 -7.32 12.57
CA ASP A 3 -16.94 -7.40 11.21
C ASP A 3 -18.46 -7.68 11.24
N GLU A 4 -18.91 -8.51 12.15
CA GLU A 4 -20.34 -8.80 12.36
C GLU A 4 -21.08 -7.57 12.87
N TYR A 5 -20.52 -6.88 13.86
CA TYR A 5 -21.07 -5.62 14.36
C TYR A 5 -21.23 -4.55 13.27
N CYS A 6 -20.25 -4.45 12.37
CA CYS A 6 -20.32 -3.54 11.23
C CYS A 6 -21.41 -3.97 10.24
N ALA A 7 -21.47 -5.27 9.91
CA ALA A 7 -22.43 -5.81 8.96
C ALA A 7 -23.90 -5.61 9.41
N GLU A 8 -24.19 -5.80 10.71
CA GLU A 8 -25.51 -5.52 11.29
C GLU A 8 -25.94 -4.04 11.12
N ARG A 9 -25.01 -3.14 10.83
CA ARG A 9 -25.23 -1.70 10.62
C ARG A 9 -25.09 -1.26 9.17
N ASN A 10 -25.10 -2.23 8.25
CA ASN A 10 -24.88 -2.00 6.81
C ASN A 10 -23.53 -1.28 6.52
N ILE A 11 -22.50 -1.59 7.31
CA ILE A 11 -21.13 -1.11 7.12
C ILE A 11 -20.30 -2.29 6.64
N GLU A 12 -19.69 -2.15 5.45
CA GLU A 12 -18.71 -3.11 4.95
C GLU A 12 -17.33 -2.79 5.56
N LEU A 13 -16.78 -3.74 6.30
CA LEU A 13 -15.45 -3.61 6.89
C LEU A 13 -14.42 -4.23 5.94
N VAL A 14 -13.66 -3.39 5.25
CA VAL A 14 -12.62 -3.83 4.31
C VAL A 14 -11.31 -4.08 5.05
N PRO A 15 -10.74 -5.30 4.98
CA PRO A 15 -9.44 -5.58 5.56
C PRO A 15 -8.31 -4.85 4.84
N SER A 16 -7.33 -4.40 5.60
CA SER A 16 -6.15 -3.70 5.10
C SER A 16 -4.91 -4.17 5.86
N ILE A 17 -3.87 -4.58 5.14
CA ILE A 17 -2.61 -5.03 5.72
C ILE A 17 -1.42 -4.62 4.85
N ALA A 18 -0.33 -4.19 5.49
CA ALA A 18 0.92 -3.91 4.79
C ALA A 18 1.51 -5.21 4.22
N THR A 19 1.66 -5.26 2.90
CA THR A 19 2.19 -6.43 2.19
C THR A 19 3.49 -6.16 1.44
N PHE A 20 4.00 -4.91 1.50
CA PHE A 20 5.21 -4.53 0.79
C PHE A 20 6.04 -3.51 1.58
N GLY A 21 5.60 -2.24 1.68
CA GLY A 21 6.17 -1.21 2.52
C GLY A 21 5.63 -1.23 3.95
N HIS A 22 6.03 -0.27 4.77
CA HIS A 22 5.56 -0.07 6.15
C HIS A 22 5.77 -1.23 7.14
N LEU A 23 6.71 -2.13 6.84
CA LEU A 23 7.00 -3.31 7.66
C LEU A 23 8.18 -3.13 8.63
N TYR A 24 8.62 -1.89 8.90
CA TYR A 24 9.75 -1.60 9.77
C TYR A 24 9.76 -2.41 11.09
N LYS A 25 8.62 -2.47 11.78
CA LYS A 25 8.54 -3.18 13.07
C LYS A 25 8.70 -4.68 12.94
N VAL A 26 8.28 -5.26 11.83
CA VAL A 26 8.45 -6.68 11.50
C VAL A 26 9.88 -6.95 11.07
N LEU A 27 10.37 -6.21 10.09
CA LEU A 27 11.65 -6.44 9.43
C LEU A 27 12.87 -6.17 10.32
N ARG A 28 12.72 -5.39 11.40
CA ARG A 28 13.79 -5.20 12.39
C ARG A 28 13.92 -6.34 13.41
N THR A 29 13.05 -7.33 13.37
CA THR A 29 13.09 -8.44 14.32
C THR A 29 14.08 -9.50 13.87
N LYS A 30 14.66 -10.22 14.84
CA LYS A 30 15.60 -11.31 14.58
C LYS A 30 15.02 -12.40 13.65
N THR A 31 13.70 -12.59 13.65
CA THR A 31 13.04 -13.62 12.83
C THR A 31 12.89 -13.20 11.37
N PHE A 32 12.64 -11.91 11.11
CA PHE A 32 12.23 -11.45 9.78
C PHE A 32 13.21 -10.47 9.12
N HIS A 33 14.31 -10.08 9.77
CA HIS A 33 15.26 -9.09 9.21
C HIS A 33 15.86 -9.55 7.87
N GLU A 34 16.01 -10.85 7.64
CA GLU A 34 16.49 -11.37 6.37
C GLU A 34 15.53 -11.10 5.19
N LEU A 35 14.25 -10.87 5.47
CA LEU A 35 13.25 -10.54 4.46
C LEU A 35 13.24 -9.06 4.07
N SER A 36 14.06 -8.22 4.72
CA SER A 36 14.18 -6.79 4.41
C SER A 36 14.94 -6.57 3.11
N GLU A 37 14.51 -5.56 2.35
CA GLU A 37 15.26 -5.06 1.20
C GLU A 37 16.65 -4.54 1.61
N VAL A 38 16.78 -3.89 2.79
CA VAL A 38 18.03 -3.37 3.34
C VAL A 38 18.63 -4.34 4.35
N GLU A 39 19.93 -4.61 4.23
CA GLU A 39 20.60 -5.64 5.04
C GLU A 39 20.71 -5.33 6.54
N GLU A 40 20.80 -4.06 6.90
CA GLU A 40 21.08 -3.59 8.27
C GLU A 40 19.81 -3.33 9.10
N ALA A 41 18.72 -4.04 8.82
CA ALA A 41 17.46 -3.81 9.53
C ALA A 41 17.41 -4.45 10.93
N GLU A 42 18.20 -5.51 11.20
CA GLU A 42 18.13 -6.25 12.47
C GLU A 42 18.57 -5.38 13.67
N GLY A 43 17.64 -5.21 14.59
CA GLY A 43 17.90 -4.52 15.86
C GLY A 43 18.26 -3.04 15.76
N THR A 44 18.39 -2.48 14.56
CA THR A 44 18.75 -1.08 14.35
C THR A 44 17.59 -0.17 14.75
N ALA A 45 17.88 0.85 15.54
CA ALA A 45 16.93 1.88 15.90
C ALA A 45 17.07 3.06 14.96
N PHE A 46 16.14 3.21 14.05
CA PHE A 46 16.08 4.33 13.13
C PHE A 46 15.19 5.45 13.67
N SER A 47 15.52 6.70 13.34
CA SER A 47 14.63 7.85 13.52
C SER A 47 13.33 7.64 12.75
N PHE A 48 12.31 8.46 13.01
CA PHE A 48 11.04 8.37 12.28
C PHE A 48 11.24 8.48 10.75
N TYR A 49 12.09 9.39 10.30
CA TYR A 49 12.39 9.56 8.88
C TYR A 49 13.15 8.36 8.29
N GLU A 50 14.17 7.87 8.97
CA GLU A 50 14.97 6.73 8.49
C GLU A 50 14.13 5.45 8.36
N ARG A 51 13.08 5.28 9.19
CA ARG A 51 12.16 4.14 9.07
C ARG A 51 11.50 4.06 7.70
N MET A 52 11.26 5.20 7.05
CA MET A 52 10.69 5.25 5.72
C MET A 52 11.63 4.70 4.64
N CYS A 53 12.91 4.54 4.96
CA CYS A 53 13.94 4.01 4.07
C CYS A 53 14.40 2.59 4.47
N HIS A 54 13.72 1.93 5.44
CA HIS A 54 14.11 0.63 5.97
C HIS A 54 12.89 -0.22 6.32
N HIS A 55 11.92 -0.33 5.42
CA HIS A 55 10.65 -0.99 5.75
C HIS A 55 10.01 -1.80 4.62
N THR A 56 10.71 -1.96 3.49
CA THR A 56 10.20 -2.70 2.33
C THR A 56 10.72 -4.14 2.32
N LEU A 57 9.88 -5.07 1.89
CA LEU A 57 10.25 -6.47 1.70
C LEU A 57 11.21 -6.64 0.50
N ASN A 58 12.13 -7.59 0.65
CA ASN A 58 12.96 -8.06 -0.45
C ASN A 58 12.16 -8.99 -1.37
N ILE A 59 11.76 -8.51 -2.53
CA ILE A 59 10.96 -9.29 -3.49
C ILE A 59 11.73 -10.44 -4.16
N MET A 60 13.07 -10.47 -3.99
CA MET A 60 13.92 -11.54 -4.50
C MET A 60 13.92 -12.79 -3.62
N ASP A 61 13.38 -12.70 -2.41
CA ASP A 61 13.30 -13.81 -1.47
C ASP A 61 11.88 -14.39 -1.47
N GLU A 62 11.75 -15.64 -1.92
CA GLU A 62 10.45 -16.32 -1.97
C GLU A 62 9.79 -16.42 -0.59
N ARG A 63 10.58 -16.47 0.47
CA ARG A 63 10.07 -16.49 1.85
C ARG A 63 9.31 -15.21 2.19
N ALA A 64 9.66 -14.06 1.56
CA ALA A 64 8.92 -12.81 1.72
C ALA A 64 7.52 -12.92 1.12
N TYR A 65 7.39 -13.53 -0.04
CA TYR A 65 6.10 -13.78 -0.67
C TYR A 65 5.25 -14.77 0.14
N GLU A 66 5.83 -15.90 0.57
CA GLU A 66 5.15 -16.87 1.43
C GLU A 66 4.66 -16.25 2.75
N PHE A 67 5.47 -15.36 3.33
CA PHE A 67 5.09 -14.61 4.53
C PHE A 67 3.85 -13.74 4.28
N VAL A 68 3.84 -12.99 3.18
CA VAL A 68 2.72 -12.12 2.80
C VAL A 68 1.46 -12.95 2.52
N CYS A 69 1.58 -14.06 1.76
CA CYS A 69 0.45 -14.93 1.47
C CYS A 69 -0.19 -15.46 2.76
N ARG A 70 0.60 -15.94 3.71
CA ARG A 70 0.08 -16.41 5.01
C ARG A 70 -0.64 -15.31 5.79
N LEU A 71 -0.10 -14.09 5.80
CA LEU A 71 -0.77 -12.96 6.45
C LEU A 71 -2.12 -12.65 5.80
N ILE A 72 -2.18 -12.67 4.46
CA ILE A 72 -3.41 -12.44 3.71
C ILE A 72 -4.42 -13.55 4.00
N ASP A 73 -4.02 -14.82 3.98
CA ASP A 73 -4.89 -15.97 4.24
C ASP A 73 -5.54 -15.89 5.63
N GLU A 74 -4.72 -15.68 6.66
CA GLU A 74 -5.22 -15.58 8.02
C GLU A 74 -6.15 -14.38 8.19
N TYR A 75 -5.72 -13.21 7.71
CA TYR A 75 -6.43 -11.96 7.94
C TYR A 75 -7.72 -11.88 7.12
N SER A 76 -7.69 -12.28 5.84
CA SER A 76 -8.84 -12.21 4.95
C SER A 76 -10.01 -13.07 5.41
N SER A 77 -9.73 -14.19 6.07
CA SER A 77 -10.73 -15.12 6.60
C SER A 77 -11.63 -14.51 7.70
N LEU A 78 -11.18 -13.43 8.33
CA LEU A 78 -11.88 -12.75 9.41
C LEU A 78 -12.94 -11.75 8.93
N PHE A 79 -13.00 -11.47 7.61
CA PHE A 79 -13.83 -10.41 7.04
C PHE A 79 -14.73 -10.91 5.92
N ARG A 80 -15.99 -10.45 5.92
CA ARG A 80 -16.99 -10.75 4.89
C ARG A 80 -16.77 -10.01 3.59
N SER A 81 -16.07 -8.85 3.63
CA SER A 81 -15.83 -8.03 2.46
C SER A 81 -15.16 -8.83 1.34
N ASN A 82 -15.61 -8.60 0.12
CA ASN A 82 -14.95 -9.09 -1.09
C ASN A 82 -13.78 -8.21 -1.51
N LEU A 83 -13.56 -7.08 -0.86
CA LEU A 83 -12.42 -6.18 -1.06
C LEU A 83 -11.29 -6.53 -0.09
N PHE A 84 -10.05 -6.36 -0.53
CA PHE A 84 -8.87 -6.51 0.31
C PHE A 84 -7.81 -5.47 -0.08
N ASN A 85 -7.44 -4.60 0.88
CA ASN A 85 -6.38 -3.61 0.65
C ASN A 85 -5.01 -4.19 0.99
N ILE A 86 -4.17 -4.35 -0.04
CA ILE A 86 -2.80 -4.84 0.07
C ILE A 86 -1.78 -3.75 0.41
N ASN A 87 -2.21 -2.50 0.55
CA ASN A 87 -1.40 -1.30 0.76
C ASN A 87 -0.39 -1.04 -0.36
N CYS A 88 0.85 -1.49 -0.27
CA CYS A 88 1.93 -1.32 -1.25
C CYS A 88 2.39 0.12 -1.48
N ASP A 89 2.12 1.02 -0.54
CA ASP A 89 2.55 2.42 -0.57
C ASP A 89 3.99 2.61 -0.07
N GLU A 90 4.57 3.76 -0.43
CA GLU A 90 5.81 4.31 0.11
C GLU A 90 7.01 3.34 0.15
N THR A 91 7.19 2.53 -0.88
CA THR A 91 8.30 1.56 -0.99
C THR A 91 9.63 2.22 -1.36
N PHE A 92 10.05 3.23 -0.57
CA PHE A 92 11.18 4.11 -0.90
C PHE A 92 12.55 3.43 -0.94
N ASP A 93 12.72 2.31 -0.28
CA ASP A 93 13.95 1.51 -0.24
C ASP A 93 14.00 0.39 -1.29
N LEU A 94 12.96 0.20 -2.07
CA LEU A 94 12.92 -0.82 -3.12
C LEU A 94 14.06 -0.65 -4.13
N GLY A 95 14.83 -1.72 -4.32
CA GLY A 95 15.97 -1.73 -5.23
C GLY A 95 17.22 -0.99 -4.73
N LYS A 96 17.26 -0.62 -3.45
CA LYS A 96 18.41 0.08 -2.85
C LYS A 96 19.33 -0.82 -2.01
N GLY A 97 18.89 -2.05 -1.75
CA GLY A 97 19.62 -3.05 -0.97
C GLY A 97 19.80 -4.35 -1.73
N ARG A 98 19.18 -5.42 -1.26
CA ARG A 98 19.27 -6.78 -1.83
C ARG A 98 18.76 -6.86 -3.26
N GLY A 99 17.73 -6.10 -3.59
CA GLY A 99 17.16 -6.00 -4.93
C GLY A 99 17.95 -5.10 -5.90
N LYS A 100 19.02 -4.44 -5.47
CA LYS A 100 19.73 -3.46 -6.28
C LYS A 100 20.17 -3.97 -7.66
N LYS A 101 20.67 -5.20 -7.72
CA LYS A 101 21.12 -5.78 -9.00
C LYS A 101 19.96 -5.93 -10.00
N LEU A 102 18.79 -6.30 -9.51
CA LEU A 102 17.59 -6.39 -10.35
C LEU A 102 17.11 -4.99 -10.72
N ALA A 103 17.10 -4.05 -9.79
CA ALA A 103 16.74 -2.66 -10.07
C ALA A 103 17.64 -2.01 -11.14
N ASP A 104 18.93 -2.31 -11.15
CA ASP A 104 19.86 -1.82 -12.16
C ASP A 104 19.57 -2.43 -13.57
N GLN A 105 18.89 -3.57 -13.64
CA GLN A 105 18.52 -4.25 -14.89
C GLN A 105 17.16 -3.83 -15.44
N ILE A 106 16.13 -3.78 -14.57
CA ILE A 106 14.74 -3.58 -15.01
C ILE A 106 14.09 -2.31 -14.42
N GLY A 107 14.75 -1.64 -13.49
CA GLY A 107 14.21 -0.51 -12.75
C GLY A 107 13.35 -0.92 -11.53
N SER A 108 13.38 -0.10 -10.49
CA SER A 108 12.59 -0.34 -9.26
C SER A 108 11.08 -0.31 -9.52
N HIS A 109 10.62 0.46 -10.50
CA HIS A 109 9.22 0.50 -10.86
C HIS A 109 8.71 -0.84 -11.44
N ALA A 110 9.47 -1.46 -12.34
CA ALA A 110 9.12 -2.78 -12.86
C ALA A 110 9.13 -3.86 -11.76
N MET A 111 10.06 -3.76 -10.80
CA MET A 111 10.05 -4.61 -9.60
C MET A 111 8.77 -4.41 -8.78
N TYR A 112 8.32 -3.17 -8.62
CA TYR A 112 7.07 -2.84 -7.94
C TYR A 112 5.87 -3.51 -8.61
N ILE A 113 5.74 -3.35 -9.92
CA ILE A 113 4.65 -3.94 -10.72
C ILE A 113 4.64 -5.48 -10.60
N GLN A 114 5.81 -6.12 -10.68
CA GLN A 114 5.92 -7.58 -10.50
C GLN A 114 5.40 -8.03 -9.14
N TRP A 115 5.79 -7.33 -8.07
CA TRP A 115 5.34 -7.67 -6.72
C TRP A 115 3.83 -7.47 -6.54
N VAL A 116 3.31 -6.32 -6.94
CA VAL A 116 1.89 -6.02 -6.83
C VAL A 116 1.05 -7.06 -7.59
N ASN A 117 1.45 -7.43 -8.80
CA ASN A 117 0.77 -8.48 -9.57
C ASN A 117 0.73 -9.82 -8.82
N ARG A 118 1.86 -10.28 -8.28
CA ARG A 118 1.91 -11.54 -7.52
C ARG A 118 0.99 -11.52 -6.31
N VAL A 119 0.99 -10.45 -5.54
CA VAL A 119 0.12 -10.30 -4.37
C VAL A 119 -1.35 -10.23 -4.78
N CYS A 120 -1.66 -9.51 -5.86
CA CYS A 120 -3.02 -9.45 -6.42
C CYS A 120 -3.53 -10.83 -6.87
N GLU A 121 -2.69 -11.62 -7.53
CA GLU A 121 -3.04 -12.98 -7.94
C GLU A 121 -3.43 -13.85 -6.73
N HIS A 122 -2.67 -13.73 -5.64
CA HIS A 122 -3.00 -14.45 -4.42
C HIS A 122 -4.33 -13.99 -3.81
N VAL A 123 -4.56 -12.68 -3.68
CA VAL A 123 -5.84 -12.13 -3.19
C VAL A 123 -7.01 -12.60 -4.06
N LYS A 124 -6.85 -12.58 -5.38
CA LYS A 124 -7.87 -13.05 -6.33
C LYS A 124 -8.14 -14.56 -6.22
N SER A 125 -7.12 -15.36 -5.91
CA SER A 125 -7.29 -16.80 -5.68
C SER A 125 -8.19 -17.11 -4.48
N LEU A 126 -8.30 -16.18 -3.52
CA LEU A 126 -9.22 -16.23 -2.38
C LEU A 126 -10.63 -15.69 -2.69
N GLY A 127 -10.91 -15.34 -3.95
CA GLY A 127 -12.18 -14.77 -4.40
C GLY A 127 -12.39 -13.31 -3.99
N LYS A 128 -11.32 -12.59 -3.63
CA LYS A 128 -11.38 -11.19 -3.23
C LYS A 128 -10.82 -10.28 -4.32
N ARG A 129 -11.30 -9.03 -4.35
CA ARG A 129 -10.84 -7.98 -5.25
C ARG A 129 -9.77 -7.13 -4.57
N PRO A 130 -8.54 -7.02 -5.13
CA PRO A 130 -7.47 -6.27 -4.50
C PRO A 130 -7.67 -4.75 -4.62
N MET A 131 -7.22 -4.04 -3.59
CA MET A 131 -7.06 -2.58 -3.54
C MET A 131 -5.63 -2.26 -3.14
N PHE A 132 -5.09 -1.11 -3.60
CA PHE A 132 -3.75 -0.65 -3.24
C PHE A 132 -3.65 0.87 -3.23
N TRP A 133 -2.65 1.43 -2.55
CA TRP A 133 -2.39 2.87 -2.57
C TRP A 133 -1.66 3.30 -3.83
N GLY A 134 -2.11 4.39 -4.45
CA GLY A 134 -1.71 4.80 -5.79
C GLY A 134 -0.50 5.73 -5.89
N ASP A 135 0.22 6.01 -4.81
CA ASP A 135 1.34 6.96 -4.78
C ASP A 135 2.50 6.55 -5.68
N ILE A 136 2.92 5.30 -5.63
CA ILE A 136 4.04 4.79 -6.45
C ILE A 136 3.66 4.76 -7.93
N ILE A 137 2.46 4.25 -8.26
CA ILE A 137 2.05 4.12 -9.65
C ILE A 137 1.74 5.48 -10.30
N ALA A 138 1.42 6.51 -9.52
CA ALA A 138 1.17 7.85 -10.02
C ALA A 138 2.39 8.51 -10.69
N ALA A 139 3.60 8.01 -10.42
CA ALA A 139 4.81 8.43 -11.11
C ALA A 139 4.90 7.87 -12.55
N HIS A 140 4.26 6.72 -12.81
CA HIS A 140 4.21 6.02 -14.10
C HIS A 140 2.78 5.53 -14.37
N PRO A 141 1.81 6.43 -14.53
CA PRO A 141 0.38 6.10 -14.54
C PRO A 141 -0.04 5.15 -15.67
N GLU A 142 0.71 5.10 -16.77
CA GLU A 142 0.50 4.17 -17.89
C GLU A 142 0.62 2.71 -17.47
N THR A 143 1.41 2.41 -16.45
CA THR A 143 1.65 1.05 -15.97
C THR A 143 0.51 0.48 -15.13
N ILE A 144 -0.53 1.27 -14.83
CA ILE A 144 -1.77 0.74 -14.24
C ILE A 144 -2.36 -0.39 -15.11
N ARG A 145 -2.13 -0.34 -16.41
CA ARG A 145 -2.60 -1.35 -17.37
C ARG A 145 -1.85 -2.68 -17.29
N GLU A 146 -0.74 -2.71 -16.56
CA GLU A 146 0.04 -3.93 -16.29
C GLU A 146 -0.45 -4.65 -15.03
N LEU A 147 -1.33 -4.01 -14.26
CA LEU A 147 -1.98 -4.58 -13.09
C LEU A 147 -3.33 -5.22 -13.47
N PRO A 148 -3.94 -6.04 -12.60
CA PRO A 148 -5.26 -6.62 -12.87
C PRO A 148 -6.30 -5.54 -13.18
N GLU A 149 -7.10 -5.77 -14.23
CA GLU A 149 -8.10 -4.80 -14.71
C GLU A 149 -9.09 -4.35 -13.62
N ASP A 150 -9.41 -5.23 -12.68
CA ASP A 150 -10.36 -4.99 -11.61
C ASP A 150 -9.76 -4.44 -10.32
N ILE A 151 -8.44 -4.16 -10.29
CA ILE A 151 -7.79 -3.57 -9.12
C ILE A 151 -8.34 -2.18 -8.81
N ILE A 152 -8.48 -1.84 -7.53
CA ILE A 152 -8.88 -0.50 -7.09
C ILE A 152 -7.65 0.27 -6.63
N CYS A 153 -7.38 1.38 -7.30
CA CYS A 153 -6.32 2.31 -6.94
C CYS A 153 -6.85 3.35 -5.96
N MET A 154 -6.30 3.42 -4.75
CA MET A 154 -6.67 4.43 -3.76
C MET A 154 -5.73 5.61 -3.89
N THR A 155 -6.22 6.71 -4.47
CA THR A 155 -5.47 7.94 -4.68
C THR A 155 -5.66 8.87 -3.50
N TRP A 156 -4.56 9.17 -2.79
CA TRP A 156 -4.58 9.99 -1.58
C TRP A 156 -3.82 11.31 -1.76
N ASP A 157 -4.31 12.35 -1.11
CA ASP A 157 -3.62 13.62 -0.90
C ASP A 157 -4.16 14.26 0.38
N TYR A 158 -3.28 14.63 1.29
CA TYR A 158 -3.61 15.15 2.62
C TYR A 158 -3.33 16.65 2.75
N SER A 159 -2.91 17.32 1.68
CA SER A 159 -2.59 18.75 1.70
C SER A 159 -3.84 19.62 1.88
N LEU A 160 -3.65 20.86 2.33
CA LEU A 160 -4.73 21.85 2.43
C LEU A 160 -5.39 22.13 1.06
N ALA A 161 -4.60 22.09 0.00
CA ALA A 161 -5.06 22.35 -1.35
C ALA A 161 -4.63 21.21 -2.29
N PRO A 162 -5.28 20.04 -2.21
CA PRO A 162 -4.93 18.90 -3.04
C PRO A 162 -5.14 19.22 -4.52
N GLY A 163 -4.23 18.71 -5.36
CA GLY A 163 -4.34 18.80 -6.80
C GLY A 163 -5.01 17.58 -7.42
N ASP A 164 -5.62 17.75 -8.59
CA ASP A 164 -6.25 16.64 -9.32
C ASP A 164 -5.30 15.93 -10.31
N THR A 165 -4.04 16.34 -10.37
CA THR A 165 -3.09 15.86 -11.38
C THR A 165 -2.92 14.34 -11.37
N ASN A 166 -2.72 13.72 -10.21
CA ASN A 166 -2.55 12.27 -10.10
C ASN A 166 -3.88 11.55 -10.35
N VAL A 167 -4.99 12.09 -9.85
CA VAL A 167 -6.34 11.56 -10.10
C VAL A 167 -6.61 11.51 -11.61
N ARG A 168 -6.37 12.61 -12.32
CA ARG A 168 -6.56 12.69 -13.79
C ARG A 168 -5.68 11.72 -14.54
N LYS A 169 -4.37 11.72 -14.27
CA LYS A 169 -3.42 10.83 -14.96
C LYS A 169 -3.81 9.37 -14.83
N LEU A 170 -4.15 8.95 -13.62
CA LEU A 170 -4.57 7.58 -13.36
C LEU A 170 -5.91 7.27 -14.06
N TRP A 171 -6.88 8.19 -14.02
CA TRP A 171 -8.16 8.02 -14.71
C TRP A 171 -7.99 7.93 -16.23
N GLU A 172 -7.19 8.81 -16.84
CA GLU A 172 -6.90 8.80 -18.28
C GLU A 172 -6.20 7.50 -18.73
N ASN A 173 -5.53 6.82 -17.82
CA ASN A 173 -4.92 5.51 -18.06
C ASN A 173 -5.82 4.32 -17.69
N GLY A 174 -7.08 4.57 -17.27
CA GLY A 174 -8.08 3.54 -17.05
C GLY A 174 -8.14 2.99 -15.62
N ALA A 175 -7.53 3.67 -14.64
CA ALA A 175 -7.60 3.24 -13.26
C ALA A 175 -9.02 3.34 -12.68
N HIS A 176 -9.46 2.29 -12.00
CA HIS A 176 -10.60 2.37 -11.07
C HIS A 176 -10.10 2.98 -9.77
N GLN A 177 -10.64 4.14 -9.38
CA GLN A 177 -10.10 4.90 -8.25
C GLN A 177 -11.09 5.07 -7.10
N TYR A 178 -10.56 5.01 -5.86
CA TYR A 178 -11.16 5.61 -4.68
C TYR A 178 -10.32 6.81 -4.28
N LEU A 179 -10.96 7.96 -4.04
CA LEU A 179 -10.27 9.17 -3.60
C LEU A 179 -10.23 9.22 -2.08
N CYS A 180 -9.04 9.33 -1.52
CA CYS A 180 -8.77 9.20 -0.10
C CYS A 180 -8.25 10.52 0.50
N PRO A 181 -9.14 11.39 0.99
CA PRO A 181 -8.75 12.60 1.70
C PRO A 181 -8.18 12.28 3.09
N GLY A 182 -7.56 13.27 3.72
CA GLY A 182 -6.99 13.14 5.06
C GLY A 182 -7.66 14.03 6.10
N VAL A 183 -7.76 13.49 7.31
CA VAL A 183 -8.28 14.22 8.49
C VAL A 183 -7.18 14.88 9.33
N GLN A 184 -5.93 14.91 8.85
CA GLN A 184 -4.78 15.57 9.48
C GLN A 184 -4.52 15.10 10.93
N GLY A 185 -4.62 13.77 11.15
CA GLY A 185 -4.44 13.16 12.46
C GLY A 185 -3.02 12.65 12.77
N TRP A 186 -2.08 12.71 11.81
CA TRP A 186 -0.73 12.18 11.97
C TRP A 186 0.10 13.01 12.93
N ASN A 187 0.62 12.35 13.98
CA ASN A 187 1.48 12.98 14.99
C ASN A 187 0.85 14.22 15.67
N GLN A 188 -0.48 14.30 15.71
CA GLN A 188 -1.24 15.39 16.32
C GLN A 188 -2.04 14.89 17.51
N THR A 189 -2.04 15.65 18.59
CA THR A 189 -2.93 15.41 19.74
C THR A 189 -4.38 15.74 19.40
N ILE A 190 -4.58 16.75 18.56
CA ILE A 190 -5.88 17.22 18.07
C ILE A 190 -5.78 17.36 16.55
N HIS A 191 -6.80 16.86 15.82
CA HIS A 191 -6.87 17.00 14.38
C HIS A 191 -6.93 18.47 13.95
N LEU A 192 -6.27 18.78 12.85
CA LEU A 192 -6.33 20.10 12.21
C LEU A 192 -7.60 20.20 11.34
N LEU A 193 -8.74 20.40 12.00
CA LEU A 193 -10.07 20.29 11.39
C LEU A 193 -10.28 21.22 10.20
N ASP A 194 -9.74 22.45 10.25
CA ASP A 194 -9.86 23.41 9.14
C ASP A 194 -9.18 22.87 7.86
N ILE A 195 -7.97 22.30 8.02
CA ILE A 195 -7.24 21.67 6.90
C ILE A 195 -8.00 20.42 6.42
N ALA A 196 -8.44 19.57 7.36
CA ALA A 196 -9.18 18.35 7.04
C ALA A 196 -10.46 18.65 6.25
N TYR A 197 -11.23 19.63 6.68
CA TYR A 197 -12.48 20.02 6.02
C TYR A 197 -12.25 20.48 4.56
N GLU A 198 -11.29 21.38 4.34
CA GLU A 198 -10.99 21.87 3.00
C GLU A 198 -10.38 20.77 2.11
N ASN A 199 -9.53 19.91 2.67
CA ASN A 199 -9.00 18.76 1.96
C ASN A 199 -10.12 17.81 1.50
N ILE A 200 -10.98 17.37 2.43
CA ILE A 200 -12.09 16.45 2.12
C ILE A 200 -13.01 17.04 1.06
N LYS A 201 -13.41 18.30 1.22
CA LYS A 201 -14.26 19.01 0.26
C LYS A 201 -13.63 19.08 -1.13
N LYS A 202 -12.33 19.40 -1.20
CA LYS A 202 -11.61 19.53 -2.46
C LYS A 202 -11.40 18.16 -3.12
N MET A 203 -10.96 17.15 -2.37
CA MET A 203 -10.81 15.79 -2.91
C MET A 203 -12.14 15.23 -3.42
N ALA A 204 -13.24 15.42 -2.70
CA ALA A 204 -14.57 15.00 -3.14
C ALA A 204 -15.03 15.70 -4.44
N SER A 205 -14.50 16.88 -4.77
CA SER A 205 -14.83 17.58 -6.02
C SER A 205 -14.14 17.00 -7.26
N PHE A 206 -13.22 16.06 -7.09
CA PHE A 206 -12.53 15.39 -8.20
C PHE A 206 -13.21 14.08 -8.64
N ALA A 207 -14.21 13.59 -7.87
CA ALA A 207 -14.92 12.33 -8.08
C ALA A 207 -15.94 12.40 -9.22
#